data_7f17df120008a99a7e6239e402bbe139
#
_entry.id   7f17df120008a99a7e6239e402bbe139
#
_cell.length_a   1.000
_cell.length_b   1.000
_cell.length_c   1.000
_cell.angle_alpha   90.00
_cell.angle_beta   90.00
_cell.angle_gamma   90.00
#
_symmetry.space_group_name_H-M   'P 1'
#
loop_
_entity.id
_entity.type
_entity.pdbx_description
1 polymer ?
#
loop_
_entity_poly.entity_id
_entity_poly.type
_entity_poly.pdbx_seq_one_letter_code
_entity_poly.pdbx_strand_id
1 'polypeptide(L)'
;MKNIIFLTFYSYAYLFAQNTNMSQSVISASAVHSESEQTKLVGTIGQVFTSKVVSPNTILSSGFWGSMAQITLGVDDLLPEEFSISNAYPNPFNPTVSIDFLIPEKTGVNIQVFDLLGRNIFTHQQDFTLPGKYRFQWNARDNNGNNVASGIYIVAIQHQKNIYKQKITFLK
;
A
#
# COMPACT_ATOMS: atom_id res chain seq x y z
N MET A 1 66.17 22.72 -6.92
CA MET A 1 64.89 22.54 -7.66
C MET A 1 64.40 21.07 -7.67
N LYS A 2 65.19 20.05 -7.42
CA LYS A 2 64.73 18.64 -7.41
C LYS A 2 63.89 18.25 -6.19
N ASN A 3 64.03 18.91 -5.07
CA ASN A 3 63.34 18.51 -3.83
C ASN A 3 61.89 19.07 -3.68
N ILE A 4 61.51 20.10 -4.48
CA ILE A 4 60.16 20.69 -4.42
C ILE A 4 59.15 19.83 -5.20
N ILE A 5 59.61 19.13 -6.23
CA ILE A 5 58.73 18.28 -7.04
C ILE A 5 58.32 17.00 -6.29
N PHE A 6 59.17 16.51 -5.41
CA PHE A 6 58.87 15.30 -4.60
C PHE A 6 57.82 15.61 -3.47
N LEU A 7 57.83 16.81 -2.91
CA LEU A 7 56.87 17.18 -1.88
C LEU A 7 55.45 17.44 -2.41
N THR A 8 55.34 17.94 -3.64
CA THR A 8 54.08 18.16 -4.29
C THR A 8 53.43 16.84 -4.72
N PHE A 9 54.20 15.83 -5.11
CA PHE A 9 53.68 14.51 -5.46
C PHE A 9 53.17 13.76 -4.21
N TYR A 10 53.79 13.92 -3.05
CA TYR A 10 53.31 13.33 -1.81
C TYR A 10 52.02 13.95 -1.29
N SER A 11 51.83 15.28 -1.48
CA SER A 11 50.58 15.93 -1.09
C SER A 11 49.40 15.59 -2.00
N TYR A 12 49.69 15.33 -3.29
CA TYR A 12 48.64 14.88 -4.23
C TYR A 12 48.22 13.43 -3.96
N ALA A 13 49.12 12.56 -3.54
CA ALA A 13 48.80 11.16 -3.20
C ALA A 13 47.90 11.08 -1.95
N TYR A 14 48.02 12.03 -1.02
CA TYR A 14 47.15 12.07 0.19
C TYR A 14 45.72 12.48 -0.13
N LEU A 15 45.49 13.26 -1.16
CA LEU A 15 44.15 13.73 -1.56
C LEU A 15 43.31 12.65 -2.27
N PHE A 16 43.94 11.63 -2.84
CA PHE A 16 43.22 10.54 -3.51
C PHE A 16 42.92 9.32 -2.60
N ALA A 17 43.44 9.29 -1.39
CA ALA A 17 43.25 8.16 -0.47
C ALA A 17 41.98 8.25 0.42
N GLN A 18 41.14 9.27 0.27
CA GLN A 18 39.96 9.49 1.12
C GLN A 18 38.63 9.00 0.55
N ASN A 19 38.65 8.25 -0.56
CA ASN A 19 37.42 7.68 -1.10
C ASN A 19 37.35 6.18 -0.78
N THR A 20 37.20 5.83 0.48
CA THR A 20 36.89 4.47 0.91
C THR A 20 35.39 4.25 0.84
N ASN A 21 34.90 3.68 -0.24
CA ASN A 21 33.59 3.08 -0.30
C ASN A 21 33.58 1.81 0.52
N MET A 22 33.06 1.86 1.74
CA MET A 22 32.72 0.64 2.47
C MET A 22 31.44 0.04 1.90
N SER A 23 31.58 -0.99 1.06
CA SER A 23 30.46 -1.67 0.43
C SER A 23 29.81 -2.74 1.32
N GLN A 24 30.47 -3.22 2.36
CA GLN A 24 29.90 -4.17 3.35
C GLN A 24 30.63 -4.09 4.69
N SER A 25 29.88 -4.00 5.78
CA SER A 25 30.37 -4.28 7.13
C SER A 25 29.46 -5.30 7.81
N VAL A 26 30.07 -6.36 8.35
CA VAL A 26 29.39 -7.34 9.21
C VAL A 26 29.55 -6.87 10.64
N ILE A 27 28.45 -6.61 11.32
CA ILE A 27 28.42 -6.17 12.71
C ILE A 27 28.06 -7.37 13.57
N SER A 28 28.99 -7.80 14.43
CA SER A 28 28.76 -8.85 15.42
C SER A 28 28.18 -8.28 16.72
N ALA A 29 27.46 -9.13 17.48
CA ALA A 29 26.62 -8.78 18.62
C ALA A 29 27.29 -7.93 19.71
N SER A 30 27.22 -6.61 19.66
CA SER A 30 27.52 -5.67 20.74
C SER A 30 27.04 -4.25 20.41
N ALA A 31 26.89 -3.39 21.39
CA ALA A 31 26.54 -1.99 21.18
C ALA A 31 27.69 -1.27 20.45
N VAL A 32 27.36 -0.56 19.37
CA VAL A 32 28.32 0.26 18.63
C VAL A 32 27.95 1.72 18.74
N HIS A 33 28.88 2.51 19.18
CA HIS A 33 28.83 3.96 19.13
C HIS A 33 29.99 4.43 18.27
N SER A 34 29.71 5.08 17.16
CA SER A 34 30.73 5.69 16.31
C SER A 34 30.29 7.09 15.94
N GLU A 35 31.15 8.07 16.17
CA GLU A 35 30.90 9.48 15.92
C GLU A 35 32.07 10.05 15.10
N SER A 36 31.74 10.71 14.01
CA SER A 36 32.66 11.53 13.24
C SER A 36 32.04 12.93 13.06
N GLU A 37 32.82 13.91 12.62
CA GLU A 37 32.38 15.31 12.51
C GLU A 37 31.10 15.51 11.68
N GLN A 38 30.72 14.55 10.86
CA GLN A 38 29.56 14.62 9.96
C GLN A 38 28.57 13.47 10.10
N THR A 39 28.88 12.47 10.93
CA THR A 39 28.01 11.27 11.03
C THR A 39 28.05 10.70 12.43
N LYS A 40 26.88 10.51 13.01
CA LYS A 40 26.69 9.84 14.29
C LYS A 40 25.96 8.51 14.07
N LEU A 41 26.58 7.41 14.47
CA LEU A 41 26.00 6.07 14.41
C LEU A 41 25.76 5.57 15.84
N VAL A 42 24.51 5.27 16.17
CA VAL A 42 24.13 4.68 17.45
C VAL A 42 23.29 3.45 17.18
N GLY A 43 23.72 2.31 17.66
CA GLY A 43 22.98 1.06 17.48
C GLY A 43 23.19 0.06 18.60
N THR A 44 22.16 -0.72 18.91
CA THR A 44 22.21 -1.85 19.87
C THR A 44 22.04 -3.14 19.11
N ILE A 45 22.93 -4.08 19.30
CA ILE A 45 22.87 -5.38 18.60
C ILE A 45 22.09 -6.36 19.45
N GLY A 46 21.18 -7.08 18.79
CA GLY A 46 20.24 -8.00 19.42
C GLY A 46 18.80 -7.49 19.44
N GLN A 47 18.57 -6.22 19.08
CA GLN A 47 17.23 -5.70 18.76
C GLN A 47 17.20 -5.24 17.31
N VAL A 48 16.03 -5.35 16.69
CA VAL A 48 15.79 -4.92 15.32
C VAL A 48 16.10 -3.43 15.20
N PHE A 49 17.09 -3.09 14.39
CA PHE A 49 17.45 -1.68 14.14
C PHE A 49 16.29 -0.95 13.47
N THR A 50 15.86 0.13 14.08
CA THR A 50 14.78 0.99 13.55
C THR A 50 15.30 2.37 13.11
N SER A 51 16.61 2.56 13.00
CA SER A 51 17.20 3.88 12.72
C SER A 51 17.56 4.03 11.24
N LYS A 52 17.08 5.09 10.63
CA LYS A 52 17.49 5.58 9.32
C LYS A 52 18.53 6.67 9.50
N VAL A 53 19.73 6.49 8.94
CA VAL A 53 20.74 7.52 8.88
C VAL A 53 20.76 8.14 7.49
N VAL A 54 20.54 9.43 7.41
CA VAL A 54 20.54 10.19 6.17
C VAL A 54 21.67 11.20 6.19
N SER A 55 22.57 11.12 5.23
CA SER A 55 23.61 12.09 4.93
C SER A 55 23.40 12.62 3.50
N PRO A 56 23.93 13.78 3.12
CA PRO A 56 23.69 14.35 1.78
C PRO A 56 23.98 13.41 0.62
N ASN A 57 24.88 12.43 0.80
CA ASN A 57 25.29 11.49 -0.25
C ASN A 57 25.12 10.01 0.14
N THR A 58 24.53 9.69 1.29
CA THR A 58 24.41 8.31 1.73
C THR A 58 23.15 8.11 2.57
N ILE A 59 22.36 7.13 2.21
CA ILE A 59 21.23 6.65 3.01
C ILE A 59 21.60 5.26 3.49
N LEU A 60 21.72 5.09 4.80
CA LEU A 60 21.92 3.78 5.43
C LEU A 60 20.61 3.37 6.11
N SER A 61 20.03 2.30 5.61
CA SER A 61 18.86 1.66 6.21
C SER A 61 19.26 0.29 6.72
N SER A 62 19.15 0.05 8.01
CA SER A 62 19.63 -1.16 8.66
C SER A 62 18.48 -2.00 9.20
N GLY A 63 18.55 -3.33 9.00
CA GLY A 63 17.65 -4.34 9.55
C GLY A 63 16.42 -4.61 8.69
N PHE A 64 15.65 -5.62 9.11
CA PHE A 64 14.42 -6.07 8.45
C PHE A 64 13.42 -4.93 8.21
N TRP A 65 13.27 -4.04 9.18
CA TRP A 65 12.36 -2.88 9.09
C TRP A 65 12.83 -1.79 8.11
N GLY A 66 14.15 -1.67 7.86
CA GLY A 66 14.67 -0.75 6.85
C GLY A 66 14.29 -1.16 5.43
N SER A 67 14.36 -2.47 5.15
CA SER A 67 13.89 -3.03 3.87
C SER A 67 12.37 -2.96 3.75
N MET A 68 11.64 -3.16 4.86
CA MET A 68 10.19 -3.05 4.91
C MET A 68 9.72 -1.60 4.79
N ALA A 69 10.46 -0.62 5.31
CA ALA A 69 10.15 0.80 5.13
C ALA A 69 10.28 1.24 3.66
N GLN A 70 11.21 0.65 2.89
CA GLN A 70 11.25 0.88 1.44
C GLN A 70 10.09 0.22 0.70
N ILE A 71 9.57 -0.91 1.21
CA ILE A 71 8.35 -1.54 0.70
C ILE A 71 7.12 -0.73 1.13
N THR A 72 7.15 -0.10 2.31
CA THR A 72 6.04 0.72 2.83
C THR A 72 6.00 2.12 2.22
N LEU A 73 7.11 2.62 1.62
CA LEU A 73 7.11 3.87 0.86
C LEU A 73 6.37 3.74 -0.49
N GLY A 74 6.03 2.51 -0.92
CA GLY A 74 5.08 2.26 -1.99
C GLY A 74 3.62 2.16 -1.52
N VAL A 75 3.31 2.37 -0.24
CA VAL A 75 1.92 2.32 0.28
C VAL A 75 1.14 3.57 -0.11
N ASP A 76 1.81 4.70 -0.32
CA ASP A 76 1.15 5.90 -0.85
C ASP A 76 0.63 5.68 -2.28
N ASP A 77 1.29 4.82 -3.07
CA ASP A 77 0.81 4.38 -4.39
C ASP A 77 -0.34 3.35 -4.32
N LEU A 78 -0.65 2.83 -3.14
CA LEU A 78 -1.70 1.81 -2.94
C LEU A 78 -3.01 2.37 -2.41
N LEU A 79 -3.05 3.63 -1.98
CA LEU A 79 -4.30 4.25 -1.58
C LEU A 79 -5.06 4.71 -2.82
N PRO A 80 -6.36 4.38 -2.90
CA PRO A 80 -7.17 4.85 -4.02
C PRO A 80 -7.26 6.37 -4.04
N GLU A 81 -6.98 7.00 -5.17
CA GLU A 81 -7.17 8.43 -5.37
C GLU A 81 -8.61 8.79 -5.72
N GLU A 82 -9.33 7.84 -6.35
CA GLU A 82 -10.70 8.02 -6.79
C GLU A 82 -11.58 6.84 -6.39
N PHE A 83 -12.89 7.13 -6.20
CA PHE A 83 -13.88 6.07 -6.03
C PHE A 83 -14.06 5.32 -7.35
N SER A 84 -13.86 4.02 -7.32
CA SER A 84 -14.11 3.16 -8.47
C SER A 84 -14.73 1.83 -8.06
N ILE A 85 -15.40 1.19 -8.99
CA ILE A 85 -16.03 -0.12 -8.80
C ILE A 85 -15.58 -1.09 -9.88
N SER A 86 -15.35 -2.36 -9.50
CA SER A 86 -15.09 -3.44 -10.44
C SER A 86 -16.38 -3.94 -11.09
N ASN A 87 -16.25 -4.68 -12.18
CA ASN A 87 -17.36 -5.49 -12.65
C ASN A 87 -17.73 -6.54 -11.61
N ALA A 88 -19.04 -6.83 -11.51
CA ALA A 88 -19.54 -7.90 -10.66
C ALA A 88 -19.04 -9.27 -11.14
N TYR A 89 -18.53 -10.09 -10.23
CA TYR A 89 -18.00 -11.42 -10.57
C TYR A 89 -18.27 -12.45 -9.46
N PRO A 90 -18.44 -13.71 -9.83
CA PRO A 90 -18.71 -14.17 -11.18
C PRO A 90 -20.02 -13.60 -11.72
N ASN A 91 -20.17 -13.51 -13.03
CA ASN A 91 -21.43 -13.13 -13.65
C ASN A 91 -21.55 -13.89 -15.00
N PRO A 92 -22.43 -14.89 -15.12
CA PRO A 92 -23.46 -15.34 -14.16
C PRO A 92 -22.92 -15.88 -12.85
N PHE A 93 -23.71 -15.80 -11.76
CA PHE A 93 -23.29 -16.23 -10.43
C PHE A 93 -24.22 -17.28 -9.81
N ASN A 94 -23.69 -18.07 -8.84
CA ASN A 94 -24.41 -19.04 -8.02
C ASN A 94 -23.66 -19.34 -6.72
N PRO A 95 -24.19 -19.14 -5.54
CA PRO A 95 -25.27 -18.18 -5.24
C PRO A 95 -24.74 -16.77 -4.94
N THR A 96 -23.41 -16.55 -4.96
CA THR A 96 -22.78 -15.33 -4.52
C THR A 96 -22.10 -14.58 -5.65
N VAL A 97 -22.32 -13.28 -5.69
CA VAL A 97 -21.63 -12.33 -6.56
C VAL A 97 -20.86 -11.33 -5.73
N SER A 98 -19.68 -10.95 -6.17
CA SER A 98 -18.80 -9.96 -5.54
C SER A 98 -18.64 -8.73 -6.41
N ILE A 99 -18.55 -7.57 -5.78
CA ILE A 99 -18.18 -6.30 -6.41
C ILE A 99 -17.10 -5.67 -5.51
N ASP A 100 -15.94 -5.42 -6.09
CA ASP A 100 -14.88 -4.70 -5.40
C ASP A 100 -15.03 -3.20 -5.68
N PHE A 101 -14.74 -2.38 -4.69
CA PHE A 101 -14.70 -0.93 -4.85
C PHE A 101 -13.54 -0.33 -4.07
N LEU A 102 -13.03 0.76 -4.63
CA LEU A 102 -11.95 1.55 -4.06
C LEU A 102 -12.54 2.79 -3.40
N ILE A 103 -12.20 3.00 -2.14
CA ILE A 103 -12.65 4.14 -1.33
C ILE A 103 -11.45 5.06 -1.11
N PRO A 104 -11.46 6.31 -1.63
CA PRO A 104 -10.35 7.24 -1.47
C PRO A 104 -10.35 7.95 -0.12
N GLU A 105 -11.51 8.14 0.49
CA GLU A 105 -11.68 8.89 1.74
C GLU A 105 -12.86 8.37 2.56
N LYS A 106 -12.97 8.82 3.80
CA LYS A 106 -14.12 8.50 4.65
C LYS A 106 -15.43 8.84 3.96
N THR A 107 -16.30 7.86 3.73
CA THR A 107 -17.56 8.01 3.00
C THR A 107 -18.56 6.92 3.30
N GLY A 108 -19.84 7.19 3.04
CA GLY A 108 -20.91 6.19 3.04
C GLY A 108 -21.21 5.71 1.62
N VAL A 109 -21.50 4.42 1.50
CA VAL A 109 -21.92 3.78 0.25
C VAL A 109 -23.25 3.08 0.50
N ASN A 110 -24.21 3.31 -0.39
CA ASN A 110 -25.50 2.65 -0.39
C ASN A 110 -25.61 1.71 -1.60
N ILE A 111 -25.85 0.44 -1.34
CA ILE A 111 -25.94 -0.61 -2.36
C ILE A 111 -27.36 -1.14 -2.38
N GLN A 112 -27.98 -1.12 -3.55
CA GLN A 112 -29.34 -1.59 -3.74
C GLN A 112 -29.38 -2.59 -4.89
N VAL A 113 -30.16 -3.65 -4.74
CA VAL A 113 -30.42 -4.63 -5.78
C VAL A 113 -31.89 -4.57 -6.18
N PHE A 114 -32.12 -4.44 -7.47
CA PHE A 114 -33.44 -4.36 -8.06
C PHE A 114 -33.70 -5.52 -9.01
N ASP A 115 -34.93 -5.96 -9.11
CA ASP A 115 -35.35 -6.83 -10.19
C ASP A 115 -35.65 -6.03 -11.48
N LEU A 116 -36.00 -6.72 -12.55
CA LEU A 116 -36.32 -6.11 -13.85
C LEU A 116 -37.61 -5.24 -13.83
N LEU A 117 -38.45 -5.40 -12.83
CA LEU A 117 -39.65 -4.58 -12.62
C LEU A 117 -39.34 -3.31 -11.81
N GLY A 118 -38.07 -3.13 -11.42
CA GLY A 118 -37.64 -1.98 -10.60
C GLY A 118 -37.99 -2.11 -9.11
N ARG A 119 -38.42 -3.28 -8.64
CA ARG A 119 -38.67 -3.51 -7.23
C ARG A 119 -37.34 -3.65 -6.48
N ASN A 120 -37.18 -2.93 -5.39
CA ASN A 120 -36.04 -3.10 -4.52
C ASN A 120 -36.12 -4.46 -3.80
N ILE A 121 -35.09 -5.28 -4.00
CA ILE A 121 -34.98 -6.63 -3.44
C ILE A 121 -34.10 -6.63 -2.21
N PHE A 122 -32.98 -5.86 -2.27
CA PHE A 122 -31.98 -5.84 -1.21
C PHE A 122 -31.41 -4.43 -1.09
N THR A 123 -31.15 -4.02 0.16
CA THR A 123 -30.48 -2.75 0.46
C THR A 123 -29.42 -2.97 1.51
N HIS A 124 -28.23 -2.44 1.27
CA HIS A 124 -27.13 -2.46 2.20
C HIS A 124 -26.45 -1.09 2.23
N GLN A 125 -26.37 -0.50 3.41
CA GLN A 125 -25.67 0.75 3.63
C GLN A 125 -24.46 0.50 4.54
N GLN A 126 -23.32 1.02 4.16
CA GLN A 126 -22.09 0.89 4.92
C GLN A 126 -21.27 2.16 4.90
N ASP A 127 -20.78 2.55 6.08
CA ASP A 127 -19.88 3.68 6.24
C ASP A 127 -18.43 3.17 6.33
N PHE A 128 -17.56 3.80 5.56
CA PHE A 128 -16.14 3.51 5.52
C PHE A 128 -15.38 4.64 6.18
N THR A 129 -14.52 4.32 7.12
CA THR A 129 -13.74 5.31 7.89
C THR A 129 -12.33 5.50 7.36
N LEU A 130 -11.82 4.54 6.59
CA LEU A 130 -10.46 4.53 6.05
C LEU A 130 -10.49 4.36 4.52
N PRO A 131 -9.53 4.97 3.81
CA PRO A 131 -9.30 4.65 2.39
C PRO A 131 -8.89 3.19 2.24
N GLY A 132 -9.22 2.59 1.09
CA GLY A 132 -8.81 1.23 0.80
C GLY A 132 -9.66 0.51 -0.22
N LYS A 133 -9.34 -0.75 -0.44
CA LYS A 133 -10.09 -1.67 -1.29
C LYS A 133 -11.04 -2.47 -0.43
N TYR A 134 -12.32 -2.45 -0.80
CA TYR A 134 -13.38 -3.15 -0.10
C TYR A 134 -14.14 -4.07 -1.04
N ARG A 135 -14.81 -5.07 -0.48
CA ARG A 135 -15.61 -6.04 -1.22
C ARG A 135 -17.00 -6.12 -0.65
N PHE A 136 -17.98 -5.92 -1.50
CA PHE A 136 -19.36 -6.27 -1.24
C PHE A 136 -19.68 -7.65 -1.83
N GLN A 137 -20.43 -8.45 -1.09
CA GLN A 137 -20.91 -9.75 -1.55
C GLN A 137 -22.41 -9.85 -1.35
N TRP A 138 -23.11 -10.28 -2.40
CA TRP A 138 -24.53 -10.58 -2.34
C TRP A 138 -24.78 -12.05 -2.64
N ASN A 139 -25.53 -12.72 -1.77
CA ASN A 139 -25.77 -14.16 -1.82
C ASN A 139 -27.17 -14.52 -2.31
N ALA A 140 -27.73 -13.74 -3.23
CA ALA A 140 -29.06 -13.93 -3.82
C ALA A 140 -30.20 -14.05 -2.79
N ARG A 141 -30.18 -13.18 -1.76
CA ARG A 141 -31.23 -13.08 -0.76
C ARG A 141 -31.84 -11.70 -0.72
N ASP A 142 -33.13 -11.65 -0.39
CA ASP A 142 -33.83 -10.38 -0.15
C ASP A 142 -33.51 -9.80 1.25
N ASN A 143 -34.08 -8.63 1.56
CA ASN A 143 -33.92 -7.99 2.88
C ASN A 143 -34.46 -8.85 4.05
N ASN A 144 -35.34 -9.79 3.80
CA ASN A 144 -35.90 -10.68 4.79
C ASN A 144 -35.09 -11.99 4.93
N GLY A 145 -34.00 -12.14 4.15
CA GLY A 145 -33.17 -13.34 4.12
C GLY A 145 -33.70 -14.49 3.25
N ASN A 146 -34.81 -14.31 2.53
CA ASN A 146 -35.35 -15.30 1.64
C ASN A 146 -34.55 -15.38 0.34
N ASN A 147 -34.40 -16.58 -0.21
CA ASN A 147 -33.75 -16.77 -1.51
C ASN A 147 -34.58 -16.15 -2.63
N VAL A 148 -33.91 -15.41 -3.52
CA VAL A 148 -34.57 -14.87 -4.71
C VAL A 148 -34.61 -15.89 -5.86
N ALA A 149 -35.43 -15.64 -6.85
CA ALA A 149 -35.52 -16.50 -8.04
C ALA A 149 -34.31 -16.31 -8.96
N SER A 150 -33.97 -17.32 -9.78
CA SER A 150 -33.02 -17.15 -10.88
C SER A 150 -33.53 -16.08 -11.84
N GLY A 151 -32.61 -15.23 -12.29
CA GLY A 151 -33.00 -14.13 -13.17
C GLY A 151 -31.94 -13.04 -13.28
N ILE A 152 -32.33 -11.94 -13.91
CA ILE A 152 -31.51 -10.74 -14.07
C ILE A 152 -31.86 -9.74 -12.98
N TYR A 153 -30.82 -9.17 -12.38
CA TYR A 153 -30.91 -8.14 -11.36
C TYR A 153 -30.02 -6.96 -11.73
N ILE A 154 -30.37 -5.78 -11.23
CA ILE A 154 -29.58 -4.56 -11.37
C ILE A 154 -29.05 -4.18 -9.98
N VAL A 155 -27.75 -4.14 -9.85
CA VAL A 155 -27.08 -3.58 -8.65
C VAL A 155 -26.84 -2.11 -8.90
N ALA A 156 -27.34 -1.26 -8.03
CA ALA A 156 -27.08 0.17 -8.01
C ALA A 156 -26.23 0.50 -6.78
N ILE A 157 -25.06 1.07 -6.99
CA ILE A 157 -24.15 1.52 -5.94
C ILE A 157 -24.13 3.04 -5.96
N GLN A 158 -24.62 3.64 -4.89
CA GLN A 158 -24.63 5.09 -4.72
C GLN A 158 -23.47 5.50 -3.82
N HIS A 159 -22.62 6.36 -4.35
CA HIS A 159 -21.56 7.03 -3.63
C HIS A 159 -21.69 8.54 -3.84
N GLN A 160 -21.92 9.27 -2.75
CA GLN A 160 -22.22 10.71 -2.81
C GLN A 160 -23.39 11.02 -3.77
N LYS A 161 -23.14 11.79 -4.85
CA LYS A 161 -24.13 12.16 -5.87
C LYS A 161 -24.15 11.20 -7.07
N ASN A 162 -23.19 10.25 -7.14
CA ASN A 162 -23.04 9.37 -8.28
C ASN A 162 -23.71 8.01 -8.03
N ILE A 163 -24.32 7.46 -9.08
CA ILE A 163 -24.93 6.13 -9.04
C ILE A 163 -24.32 5.29 -10.15
N TYR A 164 -23.72 4.18 -9.74
CA TYR A 164 -23.12 3.17 -10.62
C TYR A 164 -24.07 1.99 -10.72
N LYS A 165 -24.36 1.53 -11.94
CA LYS A 165 -25.32 0.44 -12.17
C LYS A 165 -24.65 -0.70 -12.92
N GLN A 166 -24.89 -1.92 -12.47
CA GLN A 166 -24.39 -3.13 -13.13
C GLN A 166 -25.50 -4.17 -13.23
N LYS A 167 -25.54 -4.85 -14.38
CA LYS A 167 -26.42 -5.99 -14.60
C LYS A 167 -25.73 -7.25 -14.12
N ILE A 168 -26.41 -8.04 -13.32
CA ILE A 168 -25.96 -9.36 -12.84
C ILE A 168 -27.00 -10.42 -13.18
N THR A 169 -26.53 -11.65 -13.39
CA THR A 169 -27.41 -12.79 -13.74
C THR A 169 -27.24 -13.88 -12.70
N PHE A 170 -28.29 -14.18 -11.97
CA PHE A 170 -28.34 -15.28 -11.02
C PHE A 170 -28.84 -16.55 -11.69
N LEU A 171 -28.07 -17.62 -11.59
CA LEU A 171 -28.42 -18.98 -12.04
C LEU A 171 -28.40 -19.91 -10.83
N LYS A 172 -29.45 -20.67 -10.68
CA LYS A 172 -29.61 -21.64 -9.58
C LYS A 172 -29.22 -23.05 -10.08
#